data_7eb47506c13a1ae811cec442089dee62
#
_entry.id   7eb47506c13a1ae811cec442089dee62
#
_cell.length_a   1.000
_cell.length_b   1.000
_cell.length_c   1.000
_cell.angle_alpha   90.00
_cell.angle_beta   90.00
_cell.angle_gamma   90.00
#
_symmetry.space_group_name_H-M   'P 1'
#
loop_
_entity.id
_entity.type
_entity.pdbx_description
1 polymer ?
#
loop_
_entity_poly.entity_id
_entity_poly.type
_entity_poly.pdbx_seq_one_letter_code
_entity_poly.pdbx_strand_id
1 'polypeptide(L)'
;LQIKQILAENNLSGIDIANINSNTEIVISGLKNELTKCTEILEKHGAYIIRLNVSGAFHSRYMEIILEEYKKILSKTKFAEPKIPVISNYSVCEYTKENALENLLLQIVKPVRWVDTIEYLKRKGCCDFIQIGSGRVLIKLCNNILNTPK
;
A
#
# COMPACT_ATOMS: atom_id res chain seq x y z
N LEU A 1 6.95 3.72 12.23
CA LEU A 1 7.66 4.15 11.01
C LEU A 1 8.25 5.55 11.24
N GLN A 2 9.56 5.71 11.06
CA GLN A 2 10.27 6.99 11.21
C GLN A 2 9.67 8.09 10.33
N ILE A 3 9.24 7.75 9.10
CA ILE A 3 8.61 8.71 8.20
C ILE A 3 7.37 9.38 8.79
N LYS A 4 6.54 8.68 9.56
CA LYS A 4 5.36 9.28 10.18
C LYS A 4 5.74 10.40 11.16
N GLN A 5 6.82 10.19 11.90
CA GLN A 5 7.34 11.19 12.84
C GLN A 5 7.86 12.40 12.07
N ILE A 6 8.67 12.21 11.03
CA ILE A 6 9.20 13.29 10.19
C ILE A 6 8.07 14.11 9.56
N LEU A 7 7.03 13.47 9.03
CA LEU A 7 5.87 14.16 8.47
C LEU A 7 5.15 15.01 9.51
N ALA A 8 4.95 14.47 10.72
CA ALA A 8 4.28 15.18 11.81
C ALA A 8 5.10 16.39 12.31
N GLU A 9 6.40 16.21 12.55
CA GLU A 9 7.32 17.25 13.03
C GLU A 9 7.46 18.42 12.05
N ASN A 10 7.26 18.16 10.75
CA ASN A 10 7.38 19.18 9.70
C ASN A 10 6.03 19.69 9.17
N ASN A 11 4.92 19.38 9.86
CA ASN A 11 3.55 19.80 9.47
C ASN A 11 3.15 19.41 8.05
N LEU A 12 3.62 18.25 7.56
CA LEU A 12 3.32 17.70 6.22
C LEU A 12 2.03 16.87 6.24
N SER A 13 0.94 17.46 6.73
CA SER A 13 -0.35 16.78 6.91
C SER A 13 -1.05 16.37 5.61
N GLY A 14 -0.69 16.99 4.49
CA GLY A 14 -1.21 16.65 3.16
C GLY A 14 -0.47 15.49 2.48
N ILE A 15 0.49 14.84 3.15
CA ILE A 15 1.20 13.68 2.63
C ILE A 15 0.64 12.40 3.26
N ASP A 16 0.24 11.46 2.42
CA ASP A 16 -0.21 10.13 2.81
C ASP A 16 0.86 9.09 2.52
N ILE A 17 0.93 8.06 3.37
CA ILE A 17 1.69 6.85 3.06
C ILE A 17 0.81 5.99 2.15
N ALA A 18 1.26 5.77 0.91
CA ALA A 18 0.54 4.99 -0.09
C ALA A 18 0.90 3.50 -0.04
N ASN A 19 2.19 3.16 0.12
CA ASN A 19 2.62 1.78 0.24
C ASN A 19 3.67 1.63 1.33
N ILE A 20 3.61 0.53 2.06
CA ILE A 20 4.65 0.04 2.96
C ILE A 20 5.22 -1.22 2.32
N ASN A 21 6.21 -1.04 1.43
CA ASN A 21 6.76 -2.10 0.59
C ASN A 21 7.79 -2.95 1.31
N SER A 22 8.59 -2.33 2.19
CA SER A 22 9.54 -3.01 3.07
C SER A 22 9.80 -2.13 4.31
N ASN A 23 10.70 -2.55 5.19
CA ASN A 23 11.12 -1.75 6.35
C ASN A 23 11.89 -0.48 5.94
N THR A 24 12.41 -0.42 4.70
CA THR A 24 13.22 0.66 4.17
C THR A 24 12.64 1.31 2.90
N GLU A 25 11.56 0.75 2.34
CA GLU A 25 10.94 1.26 1.12
C GLU A 25 9.47 1.59 1.36
N ILE A 26 9.15 2.88 1.29
CA ILE A 26 7.81 3.43 1.50
C ILE A 26 7.45 4.34 0.33
N VAL A 27 6.24 4.20 -0.18
CA VAL A 27 5.69 5.13 -1.17
C VAL A 27 4.80 6.13 -0.45
N ILE A 28 4.97 7.41 -0.79
CA ILE A 28 4.14 8.51 -0.32
C ILE A 28 3.36 9.13 -1.47
N SER A 29 2.20 9.64 -1.17
CA SER A 29 1.31 10.35 -2.09
C SER A 29 0.86 11.67 -1.48
N GLY A 30 0.61 12.68 -2.33
CA GLY A 30 0.17 13.99 -1.86
C GLY A 30 0.08 15.01 -2.97
N LEU A 31 -0.23 16.24 -2.64
CA LEU A 31 -0.21 17.35 -3.56
C LEU A 31 1.22 17.65 -4.03
N LYS A 32 1.36 18.01 -5.29
CA LYS A 32 2.68 18.19 -5.93
C LYS A 32 3.59 19.18 -5.19
N ASN A 33 3.04 20.28 -4.71
CA ASN A 33 3.79 21.28 -3.94
C ASN A 33 4.24 20.75 -2.57
N GLU A 34 3.40 19.96 -1.90
CA GLU A 34 3.75 19.35 -0.61
C GLU A 34 4.75 18.20 -0.77
N LEU A 35 4.61 17.40 -1.84
CA LEU A 35 5.58 16.37 -2.19
C LEU A 35 6.97 16.96 -2.45
N THR A 36 7.06 18.11 -3.11
CA THR A 36 8.35 18.80 -3.34
C THR A 36 9.01 19.17 -2.01
N LYS A 37 8.27 19.81 -1.10
CA LYS A 37 8.78 20.15 0.25
C LYS A 37 9.16 18.89 1.05
N CYS A 38 8.32 17.87 0.99
CA CYS A 38 8.55 16.61 1.68
C CYS A 38 9.83 15.93 1.20
N THR A 39 10.09 15.93 -0.13
CA THR A 39 11.32 15.38 -0.72
C THR A 39 12.57 16.03 -0.11
N GLU A 40 12.65 17.36 -0.10
CA GLU A 40 13.79 18.08 0.46
C GLU A 40 14.04 17.76 1.95
N ILE A 41 12.95 17.58 2.71
CA ILE A 41 13.03 17.24 4.13
C ILE A 41 13.54 15.80 4.31
N LEU A 42 12.96 14.85 3.56
CA LEU A 42 13.35 13.45 3.66
C LEU A 42 14.80 13.21 3.22
N GLU A 43 15.27 13.89 2.18
CA GLU A 43 16.68 13.83 1.74
C GLU A 43 17.63 14.33 2.83
N LYS A 44 17.29 15.41 3.56
CA LYS A 44 18.06 15.87 4.72
C LYS A 44 18.12 14.85 5.86
N HIS A 45 17.13 13.96 5.94
CA HIS A 45 17.11 12.83 6.88
C HIS A 45 17.77 11.55 6.31
N GLY A 46 18.46 11.66 5.17
CA GLY A 46 19.21 10.57 4.55
C GLY A 46 18.36 9.63 3.69
N ALA A 47 17.12 10.00 3.34
CA ALA A 47 16.31 9.19 2.44
C ALA A 47 16.75 9.35 0.99
N TYR A 48 16.77 8.23 0.25
CA TYR A 48 16.91 8.25 -1.20
C TYR A 48 15.53 8.31 -1.85
N ILE A 49 15.28 9.33 -2.66
CA ILE A 49 13.95 9.60 -3.24
C ILE A 49 13.91 9.20 -4.72
N ILE A 50 12.88 8.45 -5.07
CA ILE A 50 12.56 8.09 -6.46
C ILE A 50 11.16 8.58 -6.77
N ARG A 51 11.05 9.46 -7.76
CA ARG A 51 9.76 9.91 -8.25
C ARG A 51 9.13 8.86 -9.16
N LEU A 52 7.92 8.43 -8.80
CA LEU A 52 7.15 7.49 -9.62
C LEU A 52 6.38 8.23 -10.72
N ASN A 53 6.41 7.70 -11.93
CA ASN A 53 5.62 8.22 -13.04
C ASN A 53 4.24 7.54 -13.05
N VAL A 54 3.32 8.07 -12.25
CA VAL A 54 1.96 7.56 -12.09
C VAL A 54 0.94 8.66 -12.38
N SER A 55 -0.26 8.29 -12.82
CA SER A 55 -1.32 9.20 -13.24
C SER A 55 -2.14 9.80 -12.09
N GLY A 56 -1.99 9.30 -10.86
CA GLY A 56 -2.77 9.76 -9.73
C GLY A 56 -2.17 9.40 -8.37
N ALA A 57 -2.70 10.01 -7.33
CA ALA A 57 -2.29 9.78 -5.94
C ALA A 57 -3.00 8.54 -5.35
N PHE A 58 -2.83 7.38 -5.99
CA PHE A 58 -3.43 6.13 -5.54
C PHE A 58 -3.04 5.80 -4.10
N HIS A 59 -3.92 5.09 -3.41
CA HIS A 59 -3.78 4.69 -2.01
C HIS A 59 -3.67 5.88 -1.03
N SER A 60 -4.33 7.00 -1.36
CA SER A 60 -4.37 8.20 -0.53
C SER A 60 -5.77 8.83 -0.48
N ARG A 61 -5.98 9.75 0.47
CA ARG A 61 -7.21 10.54 0.59
C ARG A 61 -7.62 11.26 -0.70
N TYR A 62 -6.67 11.58 -1.55
CA TYR A 62 -6.94 12.30 -2.81
C TYR A 62 -7.71 11.48 -3.84
N MET A 63 -7.84 10.18 -3.62
CA MET A 63 -8.66 9.29 -4.44
C MET A 63 -10.11 9.17 -3.94
N GLU A 64 -10.49 9.84 -2.84
CA GLU A 64 -11.86 9.79 -2.30
C GLU A 64 -12.89 10.27 -3.32
N ILE A 65 -12.51 11.18 -4.21
CA ILE A 65 -13.38 11.72 -5.25
C ILE A 65 -14.00 10.65 -6.17
N ILE A 66 -13.35 9.51 -6.35
CA ILE A 66 -13.86 8.43 -7.23
C ILE A 66 -14.65 7.36 -6.48
N LEU A 67 -14.68 7.38 -5.14
CA LEU A 67 -15.26 6.29 -4.36
C LEU A 67 -16.75 6.07 -4.63
N GLU A 68 -17.53 7.14 -4.78
CA GLU A 68 -18.97 7.04 -5.00
C GLU A 68 -19.30 6.37 -6.34
N GLU A 69 -18.57 6.70 -7.40
CA GLU A 69 -18.77 6.08 -8.71
C GLU A 69 -18.30 4.62 -8.70
N TYR A 70 -17.13 4.37 -8.10
CA TYR A 70 -16.59 3.03 -7.98
C TYR A 70 -17.52 2.13 -7.15
N LYS A 71 -18.09 2.65 -6.06
CA LYS A 71 -19.09 1.95 -5.24
C LYS A 71 -20.32 1.56 -6.05
N LYS A 72 -20.83 2.45 -6.91
CA LYS A 72 -21.97 2.13 -7.79
C LYS A 72 -21.68 0.95 -8.72
N ILE A 73 -20.44 0.84 -9.22
CA ILE A 73 -20.01 -0.28 -10.07
C ILE A 73 -19.91 -1.57 -9.24
N LEU A 74 -19.20 -1.51 -8.10
CA LEU A 74 -19.00 -2.65 -7.23
C LEU A 74 -20.33 -3.20 -6.66
N SER A 75 -21.29 -2.32 -6.35
CA SER A 75 -22.60 -2.73 -5.82
C SER A 75 -23.44 -3.53 -6.82
N LYS A 76 -23.14 -3.44 -8.11
CA LYS A 76 -23.76 -4.24 -9.17
C LYS A 76 -23.05 -5.58 -9.38
N THR A 77 -21.88 -5.76 -8.78
CA THR A 77 -21.06 -6.96 -8.93
C THR A 77 -21.44 -7.98 -7.86
N LYS A 78 -21.71 -9.20 -8.28
CA LYS A 78 -21.91 -10.32 -7.34
C LYS A 78 -20.57 -10.92 -6.98
N PHE A 79 -20.15 -10.77 -5.74
CA PHE A 79 -18.97 -11.43 -5.22
C PHE A 79 -19.31 -12.85 -4.77
N ALA A 80 -18.44 -13.79 -5.12
CA ALA A 80 -18.48 -15.16 -4.62
C ALA A 80 -17.38 -15.36 -3.58
N GLU A 81 -17.55 -16.38 -2.74
CA GLU A 81 -16.50 -16.79 -1.83
C GLU A 81 -15.26 -17.22 -2.61
N PRO A 82 -14.05 -16.70 -2.29
CA PRO A 82 -12.84 -17.11 -2.96
C PRO A 82 -12.56 -18.62 -2.74
N LYS A 83 -12.27 -19.35 -3.81
CA LYS A 83 -11.88 -20.78 -3.73
C LYS A 83 -10.48 -20.99 -3.18
N ILE A 84 -9.64 -19.96 -3.33
CA ILE A 84 -8.26 -19.91 -2.81
C ILE A 84 -8.19 -18.65 -1.95
N PRO A 85 -7.61 -18.70 -0.74
CA PRO A 85 -7.49 -17.52 0.11
C PRO A 85 -6.79 -16.38 -0.62
N VAL A 86 -7.41 -15.21 -0.63
CA VAL A 86 -6.87 -13.96 -1.19
C VAL A 86 -6.75 -12.96 -0.06
N ILE A 87 -5.59 -12.35 0.10
CA ILE A 87 -5.35 -11.39 1.17
C ILE A 87 -5.55 -9.97 0.65
N SER A 88 -6.34 -9.18 1.36
CA SER A 88 -6.51 -7.77 1.07
C SER A 88 -5.23 -7.00 1.38
N ASN A 89 -4.75 -6.19 0.42
CA ASN A 89 -3.58 -5.35 0.58
C ASN A 89 -3.78 -4.19 1.59
N TYR A 90 -5.03 -3.87 1.92
CA TYR A 90 -5.40 -2.83 2.88
C TYR A 90 -5.65 -3.39 4.29
N SER A 91 -6.62 -4.32 4.44
CA SER A 91 -7.02 -4.83 5.76
C SER A 91 -6.09 -5.92 6.29
N VAL A 92 -5.31 -6.56 5.40
CA VAL A 92 -4.46 -7.73 5.71
C VAL A 92 -5.28 -8.92 6.22
N CYS A 93 -6.55 -8.98 5.82
CA CYS A 93 -7.46 -10.08 6.09
C CYS A 93 -7.77 -10.84 4.81
N GLU A 94 -8.24 -12.07 4.93
CA GLU A 94 -8.75 -12.84 3.81
C GLU A 94 -10.03 -12.19 3.26
N TYR A 95 -10.13 -12.15 1.93
CA TYR A 95 -11.37 -11.76 1.28
C TYR A 95 -12.45 -12.82 1.51
N THR A 96 -13.65 -12.35 1.80
CA THR A 96 -14.89 -13.13 1.78
C THR A 96 -15.89 -12.42 0.87
N LYS A 97 -16.97 -13.08 0.51
CA LYS A 97 -18.03 -12.42 -0.27
C LYS A 97 -18.66 -11.22 0.46
N GLU A 98 -18.66 -11.24 1.81
CA GLU A 98 -19.23 -10.19 2.65
C GLU A 98 -18.35 -8.95 2.70
N ASN A 99 -17.00 -9.13 2.78
CA ASN A 99 -16.08 -8.01 2.95
C ASN A 99 -15.46 -7.52 1.64
N ALA A 100 -15.69 -8.20 0.52
CA ALA A 100 -15.07 -7.91 -0.77
C ALA A 100 -15.34 -6.47 -1.23
N LEU A 101 -16.60 -6.02 -1.18
CA LEU A 101 -16.97 -4.68 -1.60
C LEU A 101 -16.23 -3.61 -0.80
N GLU A 102 -16.23 -3.71 0.53
CA GLU A 102 -15.59 -2.74 1.41
C GLU A 102 -14.07 -2.71 1.21
N ASN A 103 -13.42 -3.87 1.18
CA ASN A 103 -11.98 -3.96 0.95
C ASN A 103 -11.57 -3.41 -0.41
N LEU A 104 -12.34 -3.66 -1.47
CA LEU A 104 -12.09 -3.12 -2.81
C LEU A 104 -12.27 -1.60 -2.87
N LEU A 105 -13.23 -1.04 -2.13
CA LEU A 105 -13.38 0.41 -2.02
C LEU A 105 -12.22 1.03 -1.25
N LEU A 106 -11.94 0.50 -0.07
CA LEU A 106 -10.96 1.12 0.84
C LEU A 106 -9.53 1.00 0.34
N GLN A 107 -9.17 -0.03 -0.44
CA GLN A 107 -7.84 -0.12 -1.02
C GLN A 107 -7.46 1.05 -1.94
N ILE A 108 -8.45 1.75 -2.52
CA ILE A 108 -8.20 2.91 -3.39
C ILE A 108 -7.64 4.09 -2.60
N VAL A 109 -8.08 4.27 -1.36
CA VAL A 109 -7.79 5.43 -0.50
C VAL A 109 -6.92 5.09 0.71
N LYS A 110 -6.60 3.82 0.92
CA LYS A 110 -5.82 3.33 2.07
C LYS A 110 -4.50 2.71 1.61
N PRO A 111 -3.48 2.73 2.46
CA PRO A 111 -2.16 2.23 2.11
C PRO A 111 -2.15 0.73 1.78
N VAL A 112 -1.31 0.36 0.83
CA VAL A 112 -0.91 -1.03 0.61
C VAL A 112 0.04 -1.44 1.74
N ARG A 113 -0.36 -2.43 2.52
CA ARG A 113 0.36 -2.95 3.68
C ARG A 113 1.13 -4.23 3.32
N TRP A 114 2.05 -4.11 2.36
CA TRP A 114 2.77 -5.27 1.81
C TRP A 114 3.58 -6.02 2.87
N VAL A 115 4.31 -5.29 3.72
CA VAL A 115 5.07 -5.90 4.84
C VAL A 115 4.15 -6.73 5.73
N ASP A 116 3.03 -6.14 6.17
CA ASP A 116 2.09 -6.82 7.06
C ASP A 116 1.47 -8.06 6.38
N THR A 117 1.21 -7.97 5.07
CA THR A 117 0.69 -9.09 4.27
C THR A 117 1.67 -10.26 4.22
N ILE A 118 2.94 -10.00 3.94
CA ILE A 118 3.97 -11.06 3.91
C ILE A 118 4.19 -11.65 5.30
N GLU A 119 4.22 -10.82 6.34
CA GLU A 119 4.33 -11.30 7.72
C GLU A 119 3.10 -12.11 8.16
N TYR A 120 1.89 -11.71 7.74
CA TYR A 120 0.67 -12.48 7.97
C TYR A 120 0.77 -13.87 7.35
N LEU A 121 1.15 -13.95 6.07
CA LEU A 121 1.30 -15.21 5.35
C LEU A 121 2.37 -16.10 5.99
N LYS A 122 3.51 -15.52 6.40
CA LYS A 122 4.57 -16.25 7.12
C LYS A 122 4.04 -16.86 8.43
N ARG A 123 3.26 -16.10 9.21
CA ARG A 123 2.61 -16.62 10.44
C ARG A 123 1.60 -17.75 10.16
N LYS A 124 1.00 -17.75 8.98
CA LYS A 124 0.10 -18.83 8.52
C LYS A 124 0.84 -20.06 7.98
N GLY A 125 2.17 -20.05 8.01
CA GLY A 125 3.00 -21.17 7.57
C GLY A 125 3.35 -21.15 6.07
N CYS A 126 3.08 -20.06 5.35
CA CYS A 126 3.53 -19.93 3.97
C CYS A 126 5.05 -19.71 3.93
N CYS A 127 5.78 -20.64 3.29
CA CYS A 127 7.23 -20.58 3.17
C CYS A 127 7.70 -20.21 1.76
N ASP A 128 6.87 -20.48 0.75
CA ASP A 128 7.21 -20.28 -0.65
C ASP A 128 6.34 -19.21 -1.29
N PHE A 129 6.98 -18.30 -2.03
CA PHE A 129 6.33 -17.20 -2.71
C PHE A 129 6.70 -17.21 -4.19
N ILE A 130 5.70 -17.20 -5.06
CA ILE A 130 5.87 -17.20 -6.50
C ILE A 130 5.22 -15.95 -7.08
N GLN A 131 6.01 -15.15 -7.81
CA GLN A 131 5.47 -14.02 -8.56
C GLN A 131 5.02 -14.51 -9.93
N ILE A 132 3.74 -14.31 -10.25
CA ILE A 132 3.16 -14.54 -11.58
C ILE A 132 3.05 -13.20 -12.29
N GLY A 133 3.65 -13.07 -13.48
CA GLY A 133 3.65 -11.85 -14.30
C GLY A 133 5.05 -11.39 -14.69
N SER A 134 5.12 -10.24 -15.37
CA SER A 134 6.37 -9.64 -15.82
C SER A 134 7.13 -8.95 -14.68
N GLY A 135 8.46 -8.94 -14.77
CA GLY A 135 9.33 -8.29 -13.80
C GLY A 135 9.61 -9.16 -12.56
N ARG A 136 10.29 -8.56 -11.56
CA ARG A 136 10.71 -9.26 -10.32
C ARG A 136 10.57 -8.37 -9.07
N VAL A 137 9.71 -7.34 -9.13
CA VAL A 137 9.61 -6.34 -8.05
C VAL A 137 9.05 -6.98 -6.78
N LEU A 138 7.90 -7.63 -6.87
CA LEU A 138 7.22 -8.19 -5.70
C LEU A 138 8.04 -9.29 -5.03
N ILE A 139 8.68 -10.16 -5.81
CA ILE A 139 9.52 -11.22 -5.22
C ILE A 139 10.77 -10.65 -4.55
N LYS A 140 11.35 -9.56 -5.08
CA LYS A 140 12.45 -8.86 -4.40
C LYS A 140 12.01 -8.26 -3.08
N LEU A 141 10.87 -7.57 -3.06
CA LEU A 141 10.28 -7.00 -1.84
C LEU A 141 9.99 -8.10 -0.81
N CYS A 142 9.41 -9.22 -1.25
CA CYS A 142 9.15 -10.38 -0.40
C CYS A 142 10.44 -10.90 0.25
N ASN A 143 11.48 -11.13 -0.55
CA ASN A 143 12.78 -11.61 -0.07
C ASN A 143 13.42 -10.62 0.92
N ASN A 144 13.32 -9.32 0.68
CA ASN A 144 13.81 -8.30 1.60
C ASN A 144 13.12 -8.40 2.97
N ILE A 145 11.79 -8.58 2.99
CA ILE A 145 11.02 -8.72 4.23
C ILE A 145 11.39 -10.01 4.97
N LEU A 146 11.49 -11.13 4.24
CA LEU A 146 11.76 -12.44 4.83
C LEU A 146 13.17 -12.57 5.40
N ASN A 147 14.15 -11.91 4.79
CA ASN A 147 15.58 -11.98 5.15
C ASN A 147 16.02 -10.85 6.11
N THR A 148 15.16 -9.89 6.42
CA THR A 148 15.49 -8.84 7.38
C THR A 148 15.38 -9.41 8.80
N PRO A 149 16.46 -9.41 9.60
CA PRO A 149 16.38 -9.77 11.01
C PRO A 149 15.42 -8.82 11.74
N LYS A 150 14.65 -9.36 12.68
CA LYS A 150 13.80 -8.55 13.57
C LYS A 150 14.62 -7.88 14.66
#